data_bb5a9c32cc7fc9771a9b9595ca316cab
#
_entry.id   bb5a9c32cc7fc9771a9b9595ca316cab
#
_cell.length_a   1.000
_cell.length_b   1.000
_cell.length_c   1.000
_cell.angle_alpha   90.00
_cell.angle_beta   90.00
_cell.angle_gamma   90.00
#
_symmetry.space_group_name_H-M   'P 1'
#
loop_
_entity.id
_entity.type
_entity.pdbx_description
1 polymer ?
#
loop_
_entity_poly.entity_id
_entity_poly.type
_entity_poly.pdbx_seq_one_letter_code
_entity_poly.pdbx_strand_id
1 'polypeptide(L)'
;MIVSKFGGTSVGSYEAMSRSANIIADNPQRSWVVISATSGTTNDLLRLCSLPINSDEGNGLLEQISRRHLDIASQCSFKKEATKAVEECMRTLLAHLSKQQTSKQQTSKQQTSNNSSETEWIDSLLAFGEHLSTQLFAWVLREKNLDVQLEWAGNFICTDSRFGSAAVDLEATYTKVRHFLTTNEGFGSDQKPGKVLLTQGFIGADVQDRTTTLGRGGSDYSAALFAEALEAECLEIWTDVAGVYTTDPRVVSTAHAIDEISFDEAAELSIFGGKVLHPATMKPVRRANIPVRVASSMEPELPGTKIVTGPLNRPVVRALSVRKEQTLMTLHSLEMLHQPGFLAKVFSILSEHRISVDLVTTSEVSVSLTLDTAHKASNKVELSESVLRALNDFCDVEVEYNLALVAVIGNAMNQTSGISGQLFSTLKDYNIRLVCHGASANNVCFLVQESDAEAVVQTLHQSFIG
;
A
#
# COMPACT_ATOMS: atom_id res chain seq x y z
N MET A 1 -16.70 -8.29 16.92
CA MET A 1 -16.08 -8.90 15.70
C MET A 1 -14.82 -8.12 15.34
N ILE A 2 -13.76 -8.82 14.96
CA ILE A 2 -12.49 -8.25 14.50
C ILE A 2 -12.28 -8.66 13.04
N VAL A 3 -11.93 -7.70 12.20
CA VAL A 3 -11.44 -7.97 10.85
C VAL A 3 -9.92 -8.08 10.91
N SER A 4 -9.35 -9.21 10.46
CA SER A 4 -7.91 -9.45 10.48
C SER A 4 -7.37 -9.59 9.06
N LYS A 5 -6.38 -8.76 8.70
CA LYS A 5 -5.71 -8.84 7.41
C LYS A 5 -4.30 -9.36 7.59
N PHE A 6 -3.88 -10.31 6.76
CA PHE A 6 -2.52 -10.83 6.74
C PHE A 6 -1.82 -10.47 5.43
N GLY A 7 -0.62 -9.87 5.57
CA GLY A 7 0.23 -9.49 4.44
C GLY A 7 0.92 -10.69 3.78
N GLY A 8 1.53 -10.48 2.63
CA GLY A 8 2.18 -11.54 1.85
C GLY A 8 3.31 -12.27 2.59
N THR A 9 4.04 -11.59 3.46
CA THR A 9 5.07 -12.18 4.34
C THR A 9 4.47 -13.09 5.41
N SER A 10 3.28 -12.74 5.92
CA SER A 10 2.52 -13.53 6.91
C SER A 10 1.92 -14.81 6.34
N VAL A 11 1.89 -14.95 5.00
CA VAL A 11 1.37 -16.13 4.28
C VAL A 11 2.36 -16.66 3.24
N GLY A 12 3.63 -16.29 3.33
CA GLY A 12 4.68 -16.60 2.35
C GLY A 12 5.26 -18.02 2.43
N SER A 13 5.02 -18.75 3.52
CA SER A 13 5.43 -20.15 3.73
C SER A 13 4.42 -20.89 4.59
N TYR A 14 4.54 -22.21 4.69
CA TYR A 14 3.69 -23.00 5.58
C TYR A 14 3.82 -22.56 7.04
N GLU A 15 5.03 -22.33 7.53
CA GLU A 15 5.29 -21.87 8.89
C GLU A 15 4.64 -20.51 9.16
N ALA A 16 4.74 -19.58 8.18
CA ALA A 16 4.09 -18.28 8.27
C ALA A 16 2.56 -18.40 8.30
N MET A 17 1.98 -19.23 7.42
CA MET A 17 0.55 -19.52 7.41
C MET A 17 0.11 -20.19 8.73
N SER A 18 0.88 -21.14 9.26
CA SER A 18 0.56 -21.82 10.52
C SER A 18 0.58 -20.85 11.72
N ARG A 19 1.54 -19.91 11.77
CA ARG A 19 1.53 -18.83 12.80
C ARG A 19 0.31 -17.95 12.65
N SER A 20 0.00 -17.49 11.43
CA SER A 20 -1.19 -16.68 11.14
C SER A 20 -2.49 -17.39 11.52
N ALA A 21 -2.57 -18.72 11.28
CA ALA A 21 -3.71 -19.53 11.67
C ALA A 21 -3.84 -19.68 13.20
N ASN A 22 -2.71 -19.76 13.93
CA ASN A 22 -2.73 -19.76 15.40
C ASN A 22 -3.25 -18.40 15.93
N ILE A 23 -2.80 -17.28 15.36
CA ILE A 23 -3.31 -15.94 15.71
C ILE A 23 -4.82 -15.87 15.57
N ILE A 24 -5.39 -16.45 14.51
CA ILE A 24 -6.84 -16.47 14.29
C ILE A 24 -7.53 -17.38 15.33
N ALA A 25 -6.98 -18.57 15.55
CA ALA A 25 -7.54 -19.56 16.49
C ALA A 25 -7.53 -19.07 17.95
N ASP A 26 -6.54 -18.27 18.34
CA ASP A 26 -6.37 -17.75 19.71
C ASP A 26 -7.44 -16.72 20.10
N ASN A 27 -8.17 -16.13 19.15
CA ASN A 27 -9.24 -15.18 19.44
C ASN A 27 -10.46 -15.42 18.55
N PRO A 28 -11.58 -15.94 19.11
CA PRO A 28 -12.79 -16.27 18.34
C PRO A 28 -13.48 -15.03 17.73
N GLN A 29 -13.14 -13.80 18.15
CA GLN A 29 -13.65 -12.57 17.52
C GLN A 29 -13.02 -12.30 16.15
N ARG A 30 -11.89 -12.94 15.81
CA ARG A 30 -11.21 -12.84 14.50
C ARG A 30 -11.90 -13.72 13.46
N SER A 31 -13.14 -13.40 13.15
CA SER A 31 -14.01 -14.21 12.29
C SER A 31 -14.08 -13.75 10.84
N TRP A 32 -13.53 -12.59 10.51
CA TRP A 32 -13.43 -12.09 9.13
C TRP A 32 -11.98 -11.86 8.75
N VAL A 33 -11.47 -12.68 7.83
CA VAL A 33 -10.04 -12.76 7.50
C VAL A 33 -9.80 -12.40 6.04
N VAL A 34 -8.91 -11.44 5.80
CA VAL A 34 -8.51 -10.95 4.48
C VAL A 34 -7.05 -11.31 4.22
N ILE A 35 -6.78 -11.93 3.09
CA ILE A 35 -5.44 -12.44 2.75
C ILE A 35 -4.91 -11.75 1.49
N SER A 36 -3.64 -11.36 1.53
CA SER A 36 -2.87 -10.98 0.35
C SER A 36 -2.29 -12.19 -0.37
N ALA A 37 -1.83 -12.00 -1.61
CA ALA A 37 -0.99 -12.99 -2.30
C ALA A 37 0.24 -13.35 -1.45
N THR A 38 0.77 -14.55 -1.60
CA THR A 38 2.05 -14.94 -1.01
C THR A 38 3.16 -14.02 -1.50
N SER A 39 4.14 -13.73 -0.64
CA SER A 39 5.23 -12.79 -0.93
C SER A 39 5.90 -13.08 -2.28
N GLY A 40 6.03 -12.05 -3.12
CA GLY A 40 6.64 -12.10 -4.45
C GLY A 40 5.69 -12.54 -5.59
N THR A 41 4.57 -13.21 -5.30
CA THR A 41 3.69 -13.77 -6.34
C THR A 41 3.07 -12.70 -7.23
N THR A 42 2.60 -11.59 -6.66
CA THR A 42 2.03 -10.48 -7.46
C THR A 42 3.05 -9.87 -8.41
N ASN A 43 4.32 -9.75 -7.97
CA ASN A 43 5.40 -9.26 -8.82
C ASN A 43 5.73 -10.25 -9.95
N ASP A 44 5.75 -11.56 -9.65
CA ASP A 44 5.98 -12.61 -10.65
C ASP A 44 4.86 -12.60 -11.70
N LEU A 45 3.59 -12.49 -11.29
CA LEU A 45 2.44 -12.36 -12.19
C LEU A 45 2.50 -11.07 -13.03
N LEU A 46 2.91 -9.95 -12.44
CA LEU A 46 3.08 -8.70 -13.17
C LEU A 46 4.19 -8.79 -14.24
N ARG A 47 5.31 -9.44 -13.90
CA ARG A 47 6.37 -9.73 -14.88
C ARG A 47 5.85 -10.62 -16.02
N LEU A 48 5.04 -11.62 -15.68
CA LEU A 48 4.44 -12.53 -16.67
C LEU A 48 3.55 -11.76 -17.68
N CYS A 49 2.91 -10.65 -17.28
CA CYS A 49 2.13 -9.80 -18.20
C CYS A 49 2.98 -9.20 -19.33
N SER A 50 4.25 -8.91 -19.08
CA SER A 50 5.17 -8.27 -20.03
C SER A 50 5.93 -9.25 -20.91
N LEU A 51 5.87 -10.55 -20.61
CA LEU A 51 6.62 -11.58 -21.34
C LEU A 51 5.77 -12.22 -22.46
N PRO A 52 6.41 -12.68 -23.54
CA PRO A 52 5.74 -13.54 -24.50
C PRO A 52 5.30 -14.84 -23.81
N ILE A 53 4.04 -15.20 -24.00
CA ILE A 53 3.50 -16.46 -23.47
C ILE A 53 4.26 -17.62 -24.16
N ASN A 54 4.66 -18.64 -23.40
CA ASN A 54 5.54 -19.74 -23.81
C ASN A 54 7.03 -19.36 -24.04
N SER A 55 7.47 -18.20 -23.58
CA SER A 55 8.91 -17.93 -23.47
C SER A 55 9.52 -18.78 -22.34
N ASP A 56 10.81 -19.10 -22.45
CA ASP A 56 11.53 -19.84 -21.40
C ASP A 56 11.45 -19.11 -20.05
N GLU A 57 11.55 -17.77 -20.06
CA GLU A 57 11.42 -16.93 -18.87
C GLU A 57 10.00 -17.01 -18.28
N GLY A 58 8.96 -16.91 -19.12
CA GLY A 58 7.56 -17.03 -18.70
C GLY A 58 7.24 -18.40 -18.11
N ASN A 59 7.72 -19.46 -18.73
CA ASN A 59 7.58 -20.83 -18.22
C ASN A 59 8.33 -21.01 -16.87
N GLY A 60 9.53 -20.42 -16.74
CA GLY A 60 10.29 -20.41 -15.50
C GLY A 60 9.56 -19.71 -14.34
N LEU A 61 8.90 -18.57 -14.61
CA LEU A 61 8.07 -17.86 -13.63
C LEU A 61 6.84 -18.68 -13.20
N LEU A 62 6.17 -19.31 -14.15
CA LEU A 62 5.02 -20.19 -13.86
C LEU A 62 5.43 -21.38 -13.00
N GLU A 63 6.58 -22.00 -13.33
CA GLU A 63 7.14 -23.07 -12.51
C GLU A 63 7.52 -22.58 -11.10
N GLN A 64 8.09 -21.42 -10.98
CA GLN A 64 8.44 -20.81 -9.70
C GLN A 64 7.19 -20.54 -8.84
N ILE A 65 6.14 -19.95 -9.42
CA ILE A 65 4.86 -19.72 -8.75
C ILE A 65 4.26 -21.07 -8.31
N SER A 66 4.20 -22.05 -9.21
CA SER A 66 3.66 -23.37 -8.91
C SER A 66 4.43 -24.07 -7.78
N ARG A 67 5.76 -24.10 -7.87
CA ARG A 67 6.64 -24.72 -6.87
C ARG A 67 6.46 -24.09 -5.49
N ARG A 68 6.47 -22.75 -5.39
CA ARG A 68 6.25 -22.02 -4.13
C ARG A 68 4.98 -22.48 -3.42
N HIS A 69 3.87 -22.62 -4.14
CA HIS A 69 2.58 -22.97 -3.56
C HIS A 69 2.44 -24.49 -3.29
N LEU A 70 3.03 -25.34 -4.15
CA LEU A 70 3.08 -26.78 -3.92
C LEU A 70 3.98 -27.15 -2.74
N ASP A 71 5.06 -26.42 -2.50
CA ASP A 71 5.92 -26.60 -1.32
C ASP A 71 5.15 -26.31 -0.03
N ILE A 72 4.32 -25.26 0.00
CA ILE A 72 3.41 -24.98 1.12
C ILE A 72 2.38 -26.13 1.27
N ALA A 73 1.71 -26.50 0.18
CA ALA A 73 0.70 -27.55 0.19
C ALA A 73 1.26 -28.90 0.68
N SER A 74 2.52 -29.20 0.33
CA SER A 74 3.19 -30.46 0.71
C SER A 74 3.38 -30.63 2.21
N GLN A 75 3.40 -29.52 2.97
CA GLN A 75 3.61 -29.47 4.42
C GLN A 75 2.28 -29.46 5.20
N CYS A 76 1.14 -29.19 4.53
CA CYS A 76 -0.18 -29.23 5.15
C CYS A 76 -0.56 -30.66 5.58
N SER A 77 -1.27 -30.80 6.70
CA SER A 77 -1.89 -32.07 7.11
C SER A 77 -2.90 -32.57 6.09
N PHE A 78 -3.61 -31.67 5.41
CA PHE A 78 -4.51 -31.94 4.28
C PHE A 78 -3.78 -31.87 2.94
N LYS A 79 -2.61 -32.50 2.86
CA LYS A 79 -1.69 -32.42 1.71
C LYS A 79 -2.36 -32.67 0.36
N LYS A 80 -3.19 -33.69 0.27
CA LYS A 80 -3.86 -34.11 -0.99
C LYS A 80 -4.81 -33.01 -1.49
N GLU A 81 -5.63 -32.51 -0.58
CA GLU A 81 -6.64 -31.49 -0.86
C GLU A 81 -5.98 -30.14 -1.19
N ALA A 82 -4.97 -29.74 -0.41
CA ALA A 82 -4.20 -28.53 -0.63
C ALA A 82 -3.46 -28.57 -1.98
N THR A 83 -2.79 -29.68 -2.30
CA THR A 83 -2.12 -29.86 -3.59
C THR A 83 -3.11 -29.78 -4.74
N LYS A 84 -4.26 -30.47 -4.64
CA LYS A 84 -5.32 -30.44 -5.67
C LYS A 84 -5.83 -29.02 -5.89
N ALA A 85 -6.05 -28.25 -4.83
CA ALA A 85 -6.51 -26.85 -4.92
C ALA A 85 -5.49 -25.96 -5.66
N VAL A 86 -4.19 -26.11 -5.38
CA VAL A 86 -3.13 -25.40 -6.11
C VAL A 86 -3.10 -25.79 -7.57
N GLU A 87 -3.12 -27.10 -7.89
CA GLU A 87 -3.08 -27.59 -9.28
C GLU A 87 -4.30 -27.11 -10.09
N GLU A 88 -5.47 -27.03 -9.48
CA GLU A 88 -6.69 -26.53 -10.11
C GLU A 88 -6.60 -25.04 -10.39
N CYS A 89 -6.10 -24.27 -9.44
CA CYS A 89 -5.86 -22.84 -9.61
C CYS A 89 -4.80 -22.58 -10.71
N MET A 90 -3.69 -23.32 -10.72
CA MET A 90 -2.66 -23.23 -11.76
C MET A 90 -3.18 -23.62 -13.15
N ARG A 91 -4.03 -24.63 -13.24
CA ARG A 91 -4.68 -25.02 -14.50
C ARG A 91 -5.59 -23.91 -15.03
N THR A 92 -6.34 -23.25 -14.15
CA THR A 92 -7.19 -22.11 -14.50
C THR A 92 -6.35 -20.92 -14.96
N LEU A 93 -5.23 -20.63 -14.27
CA LEU A 93 -4.26 -19.61 -14.66
C LEU A 93 -3.70 -19.88 -16.08
N LEU A 94 -3.26 -21.10 -16.35
CA LEU A 94 -2.73 -21.49 -17.68
C LEU A 94 -3.80 -21.35 -18.78
N ALA A 95 -5.05 -21.73 -18.49
CA ALA A 95 -6.15 -21.55 -19.43
C ALA A 95 -6.45 -20.06 -19.69
N HIS A 96 -6.32 -19.22 -18.66
CA HIS A 96 -6.46 -17.76 -18.79
C HIS A 96 -5.37 -17.13 -19.66
N LEU A 97 -4.12 -17.53 -19.48
CA LEU A 97 -3.00 -17.12 -20.32
C LEU A 97 -3.19 -17.55 -21.79
N SER A 98 -3.64 -18.78 -22.03
CA SER A 98 -3.84 -19.32 -23.38
C SER A 98 -4.94 -18.59 -24.17
N LYS A 99 -6.01 -18.14 -23.52
CA LYS A 99 -7.10 -17.36 -24.14
C LYS A 99 -6.61 -16.03 -24.72
N GLN A 100 -5.67 -15.36 -24.08
CA GLN A 100 -5.16 -14.10 -24.58
C GLN A 100 -4.28 -14.26 -25.81
N GLN A 101 -3.53 -15.37 -25.97
CA GLN A 101 -2.79 -15.62 -27.20
C GLN A 101 -3.69 -15.65 -28.43
N THR A 102 -4.83 -16.33 -28.28
CA THR A 102 -5.81 -16.47 -29.37
C THR A 102 -6.43 -15.12 -29.75
N SER A 103 -6.69 -14.25 -28.78
CA SER A 103 -7.24 -12.90 -29.03
C SER A 103 -6.20 -11.94 -29.64
N LYS A 104 -4.94 -11.95 -29.19
CA LYS A 104 -3.85 -11.14 -29.81
C LYS A 104 -3.54 -11.56 -31.25
N GLN A 105 -3.62 -12.84 -31.60
CA GLN A 105 -3.43 -13.33 -32.95
C GLN A 105 -4.59 -12.96 -33.92
N GLN A 106 -5.79 -12.81 -33.39
CA GLN A 106 -6.95 -12.38 -34.17
C GLN A 106 -7.00 -10.85 -34.38
N THR A 107 -6.51 -10.06 -33.40
CA THR A 107 -6.52 -8.59 -33.44
C THR A 107 -5.35 -7.98 -34.22
N SER A 108 -4.30 -8.73 -34.54
CA SER A 108 -3.21 -8.26 -35.41
C SER A 108 -3.65 -7.89 -36.85
N LYS A 109 -4.92 -8.14 -37.18
CA LYS A 109 -5.54 -7.76 -38.46
C LYS A 109 -6.39 -6.49 -38.41
N GLN A 110 -6.60 -5.88 -37.22
CA GLN A 110 -7.34 -4.63 -37.08
C GLN A 110 -6.62 -3.71 -36.07
N GLN A 111 -5.99 -2.66 -36.59
CA GLN A 111 -5.37 -1.60 -35.82
C GLN A 111 -6.41 -0.80 -35.04
N THR A 112 -6.69 -1.18 -33.81
CA THR A 112 -7.10 -0.36 -32.67
C THR A 112 -7.25 -1.30 -31.47
N SER A 113 -6.15 -1.59 -30.77
CA SER A 113 -6.22 -2.28 -29.48
C SER A 113 -6.85 -1.31 -28.48
N ASN A 114 -8.04 -1.62 -28.01
CA ASN A 114 -8.65 -0.94 -26.87
C ASN A 114 -7.77 -1.22 -25.64
N ASN A 115 -7.07 -0.20 -25.12
CA ASN A 115 -6.27 -0.27 -23.89
C ASN A 115 -7.05 -0.88 -22.71
N SER A 116 -8.39 -0.78 -22.71
CA SER A 116 -9.26 -1.31 -21.66
C SER A 116 -9.28 -2.85 -21.59
N SER A 117 -9.14 -3.57 -22.69
CA SER A 117 -9.17 -5.04 -22.69
C SER A 117 -7.86 -5.64 -22.17
N GLU A 118 -6.73 -4.94 -22.32
CA GLU A 118 -5.43 -5.38 -21.81
C GLU A 118 -5.35 -5.17 -20.29
N THR A 119 -5.81 -4.04 -19.79
CA THR A 119 -5.84 -3.76 -18.33
C THR A 119 -6.82 -4.67 -17.59
N GLU A 120 -7.97 -4.99 -18.16
CA GLU A 120 -8.92 -5.98 -17.63
C GLU A 120 -8.26 -7.36 -17.48
N TRP A 121 -7.54 -7.79 -18.53
CA TRP A 121 -6.83 -9.06 -18.47
C TRP A 121 -5.73 -9.09 -17.42
N ILE A 122 -4.98 -7.98 -17.25
CA ILE A 122 -3.96 -7.84 -16.21
C ILE A 122 -4.59 -7.99 -14.83
N ASP A 123 -5.70 -7.32 -14.55
CA ASP A 123 -6.39 -7.42 -13.25
C ASP A 123 -6.81 -8.84 -12.95
N SER A 124 -7.41 -9.53 -13.92
CA SER A 124 -7.83 -10.91 -13.76
C SER A 124 -6.65 -11.87 -13.58
N LEU A 125 -5.48 -11.58 -14.19
CA LEU A 125 -4.25 -12.36 -13.99
C LEU A 125 -3.67 -12.13 -12.59
N LEU A 126 -3.58 -10.89 -12.15
CA LEU A 126 -3.03 -10.55 -10.83
C LEU A 126 -3.85 -11.18 -9.69
N ALA A 127 -5.17 -11.29 -9.84
CA ALA A 127 -6.05 -11.91 -8.85
C ALA A 127 -5.70 -13.38 -8.52
N PHE A 128 -5.01 -14.08 -9.41
CA PHE A 128 -4.56 -15.46 -9.12
C PHE A 128 -3.59 -15.55 -7.95
N GLY A 129 -2.86 -14.47 -7.63
CA GLY A 129 -1.99 -14.44 -6.45
C GLY A 129 -2.76 -14.63 -5.16
N GLU A 130 -3.83 -13.89 -4.97
CA GLU A 130 -4.71 -13.98 -3.82
C GLU A 130 -5.56 -15.25 -3.85
N HIS A 131 -5.94 -15.75 -5.02
CA HIS A 131 -6.62 -17.04 -5.13
C HIS A 131 -5.76 -18.19 -4.62
N LEU A 132 -4.50 -18.27 -5.04
CA LEU A 132 -3.57 -19.30 -4.61
C LEU A 132 -3.35 -19.28 -3.09
N SER A 133 -3.10 -18.08 -2.53
CA SER A 133 -2.86 -17.94 -1.10
C SER A 133 -4.09 -18.29 -0.24
N THR A 134 -5.29 -17.84 -0.64
CA THR A 134 -6.52 -18.13 0.12
C THR A 134 -6.91 -19.59 0.08
N GLN A 135 -6.74 -20.27 -1.06
CA GLN A 135 -6.99 -21.71 -1.16
C GLN A 135 -6.10 -22.50 -0.19
N LEU A 136 -4.81 -22.19 -0.14
CA LEU A 136 -3.87 -22.83 0.79
C LEU A 136 -4.19 -22.50 2.23
N PHE A 137 -4.41 -21.24 2.54
CA PHE A 137 -4.65 -20.80 3.90
C PHE A 137 -5.94 -21.37 4.48
N ALA A 138 -6.95 -21.61 3.66
CA ALA A 138 -8.17 -22.28 4.08
C ALA A 138 -7.88 -23.69 4.63
N TRP A 139 -6.96 -24.44 4.03
CA TRP A 139 -6.57 -25.75 4.53
C TRP A 139 -5.75 -25.67 5.81
N VAL A 140 -4.85 -24.70 5.92
CA VAL A 140 -4.06 -24.46 7.16
C VAL A 140 -4.96 -24.03 8.33
N LEU A 141 -6.00 -23.24 8.09
CA LEU A 141 -6.99 -22.89 9.12
C LEU A 141 -7.80 -24.14 9.58
N ARG A 142 -8.17 -25.02 8.66
CA ARG A 142 -8.87 -26.27 9.01
C ARG A 142 -8.00 -27.22 9.86
N GLU A 143 -6.68 -27.15 9.75
CA GLU A 143 -5.76 -27.89 10.66
C GLU A 143 -5.89 -27.42 12.12
N LYS A 144 -6.35 -26.20 12.34
CA LYS A 144 -6.63 -25.63 13.67
C LYS A 144 -8.07 -25.89 14.14
N ASN A 145 -8.79 -26.79 13.45
CA ASN A 145 -10.20 -27.11 13.71
C ASN A 145 -11.16 -25.91 13.56
N LEU A 146 -10.80 -24.96 12.71
CA LEU A 146 -11.67 -23.83 12.37
C LEU A 146 -12.64 -24.22 11.25
N ASP A 147 -13.90 -23.80 11.37
CA ASP A 147 -14.91 -23.89 10.32
C ASP A 147 -14.74 -22.75 9.33
N VAL A 148 -14.11 -23.03 8.19
CA VAL A 148 -13.70 -22.02 7.22
C VAL A 148 -14.67 -21.97 6.06
N GLN A 149 -15.34 -20.83 5.90
CA GLN A 149 -16.08 -20.45 4.72
C GLN A 149 -15.20 -19.55 3.84
N LEU A 150 -14.82 -20.05 2.66
CA LEU A 150 -14.03 -19.31 1.68
C LEU A 150 -14.97 -18.61 0.70
N GLU A 151 -14.88 -17.28 0.63
CA GLU A 151 -15.71 -16.46 -0.25
C GLU A 151 -14.86 -15.63 -1.22
N TRP A 152 -15.38 -15.44 -2.42
CA TRP A 152 -14.76 -14.59 -3.43
C TRP A 152 -14.97 -13.12 -3.11
N ALA A 153 -13.88 -12.32 -3.06
CA ALA A 153 -13.95 -10.91 -2.69
C ALA A 153 -14.84 -10.08 -3.64
N GLY A 154 -14.87 -10.41 -4.93
CA GLY A 154 -15.76 -9.77 -5.91
C GLY A 154 -17.26 -9.98 -5.63
N ASN A 155 -17.64 -10.97 -4.81
CA ASN A 155 -19.03 -11.10 -4.34
C ASN A 155 -19.43 -9.95 -3.41
N PHE A 156 -18.47 -9.27 -2.79
CA PHE A 156 -18.69 -8.21 -1.82
C PHE A 156 -18.26 -6.84 -2.37
N ILE A 157 -17.01 -6.71 -2.85
CA ILE A 157 -16.41 -5.45 -3.25
C ILE A 157 -16.85 -5.10 -4.67
N CYS A 158 -17.77 -4.14 -4.77
CA CYS A 158 -18.27 -3.61 -6.02
C CYS A 158 -17.41 -2.42 -6.48
N THR A 159 -17.07 -2.39 -7.76
CA THR A 159 -16.21 -1.34 -8.31
C THR A 159 -16.73 -0.79 -9.62
N ASP A 160 -16.15 0.31 -10.08
CA ASP A 160 -16.22 0.72 -11.49
C ASP A 160 -15.27 -0.14 -12.35
N SER A 161 -15.25 0.13 -13.66
CA SER A 161 -14.44 -0.60 -14.65
C SER A 161 -13.09 0.07 -14.93
N ARG A 162 -12.52 0.83 -13.98
CA ARG A 162 -11.19 1.41 -14.10
C ARG A 162 -10.13 0.39 -13.67
N PHE A 163 -9.84 -0.55 -14.55
CA PHE A 163 -8.88 -1.63 -14.28
C PHE A 163 -7.50 -1.10 -13.84
N GLY A 164 -6.84 -1.80 -12.92
CA GLY A 164 -5.57 -1.45 -12.29
C GLY A 164 -5.68 -0.60 -11.01
N SER A 165 -6.76 0.18 -10.88
CA SER A 165 -7.04 1.01 -9.68
C SER A 165 -8.52 1.39 -9.64
N ALA A 166 -9.38 0.39 -9.56
CA ALA A 166 -10.82 0.56 -9.61
C ALA A 166 -11.36 1.31 -8.39
N ALA A 167 -12.30 2.21 -8.61
CA ALA A 167 -12.97 2.91 -7.53
C ALA A 167 -14.12 2.07 -6.99
N VAL A 168 -14.15 1.95 -5.66
CA VAL A 168 -15.16 1.15 -4.97
C VAL A 168 -16.49 1.90 -4.88
N ASP A 169 -17.57 1.22 -5.24
CA ASP A 169 -18.93 1.61 -4.89
C ASP A 169 -19.21 1.18 -3.45
N LEU A 170 -19.15 2.14 -2.54
CA LEU A 170 -19.28 1.89 -1.10
C LEU A 170 -20.68 1.39 -0.73
N GLU A 171 -21.74 1.97 -1.33
CA GLU A 171 -23.12 1.63 -1.02
C GLU A 171 -23.45 0.20 -1.47
N ALA A 172 -23.10 -0.15 -2.70
CA ALA A 172 -23.27 -1.50 -3.21
C ALA A 172 -22.44 -2.52 -2.41
N THR A 173 -21.18 -2.20 -2.08
CA THR A 173 -20.30 -3.06 -1.28
C THR A 173 -20.89 -3.34 0.11
N TYR A 174 -21.32 -2.30 0.82
CA TYR A 174 -21.88 -2.46 2.16
C TYR A 174 -23.22 -3.19 2.14
N THR A 175 -24.03 -2.97 1.12
CA THR A 175 -25.30 -3.70 0.93
C THR A 175 -25.03 -5.20 0.77
N LYS A 176 -24.07 -5.59 -0.07
CA LYS A 176 -23.72 -7.00 -0.24
C LYS A 176 -23.15 -7.65 1.04
N VAL A 177 -22.27 -6.95 1.77
CA VAL A 177 -21.74 -7.46 3.04
C VAL A 177 -22.85 -7.65 4.08
N ARG A 178 -23.74 -6.67 4.24
CA ARG A 178 -24.88 -6.76 5.18
C ARG A 178 -25.86 -7.86 4.77
N HIS A 179 -26.13 -8.02 3.49
CA HIS A 179 -26.97 -9.11 2.99
C HIS A 179 -26.35 -10.46 3.33
N PHE A 180 -25.04 -10.63 3.13
CA PHE A 180 -24.33 -11.86 3.51
C PHE A 180 -24.51 -12.18 5.00
N LEU A 181 -24.39 -11.20 5.90
CA LEU A 181 -24.58 -11.41 7.34
C LEU A 181 -26.01 -11.86 7.70
N THR A 182 -27.02 -11.43 6.96
CA THR A 182 -28.43 -11.82 7.21
C THR A 182 -28.77 -13.18 6.65
N THR A 183 -28.02 -13.67 5.66
CA THR A 183 -28.29 -14.95 4.96
C THR A 183 -27.36 -16.09 5.45
N ASN A 184 -26.27 -15.78 6.14
CA ASN A 184 -25.28 -16.75 6.60
C ASN A 184 -25.16 -16.72 8.13
N GLU A 185 -25.71 -17.74 8.79
CA GLU A 185 -25.64 -17.86 10.24
C GLU A 185 -24.20 -17.94 10.74
N GLY A 186 -23.94 -17.35 11.90
CA GLY A 186 -22.67 -17.46 12.65
C GLY A 186 -21.61 -16.42 12.28
N PHE A 187 -21.94 -15.37 11.51
CA PHE A 187 -21.06 -14.26 11.19
C PHE A 187 -21.55 -12.89 11.65
N GLY A 188 -22.77 -12.78 12.14
CA GLY A 188 -23.35 -11.53 12.63
C GLY A 188 -23.44 -11.49 14.16
N SER A 189 -24.58 -11.03 14.66
CA SER A 189 -24.89 -11.01 16.10
C SER A 189 -24.89 -12.40 16.76
N ASP A 190 -25.04 -13.44 15.95
CA ASP A 190 -25.02 -14.85 16.30
C ASP A 190 -23.65 -15.52 16.05
N GLN A 191 -22.55 -14.74 16.07
CA GLN A 191 -21.21 -15.24 15.78
C GLN A 191 -20.89 -16.53 16.52
N LYS A 192 -20.54 -17.59 15.76
CA LYS A 192 -20.18 -18.90 16.32
C LYS A 192 -18.66 -18.96 16.52
N PRO A 193 -18.19 -19.31 17.74
CA PRO A 193 -16.75 -19.50 17.96
C PRO A 193 -16.16 -20.52 16.98
N GLY A 194 -14.99 -20.18 16.43
CA GLY A 194 -14.28 -21.05 15.48
C GLY A 194 -14.78 -20.99 14.04
N LYS A 195 -15.87 -20.25 13.74
CA LYS A 195 -16.31 -19.99 12.37
C LYS A 195 -15.57 -18.78 11.79
N VAL A 196 -14.96 -18.95 10.62
CA VAL A 196 -14.11 -17.95 9.97
C VAL A 196 -14.55 -17.75 8.52
N LEU A 197 -14.85 -16.53 8.13
CA LEU A 197 -14.93 -16.15 6.72
C LEU A 197 -13.53 -15.77 6.26
N LEU A 198 -13.06 -16.43 5.21
CA LEU A 198 -11.80 -16.17 4.55
C LEU A 198 -12.06 -15.59 3.17
N THR A 199 -11.45 -14.45 2.85
CA THR A 199 -11.58 -13.80 1.53
C THR A 199 -10.26 -13.18 1.08
N GLN A 200 -10.21 -12.85 -0.21
CA GLN A 200 -9.06 -12.18 -0.81
C GLN A 200 -9.08 -10.69 -0.47
N GLY A 201 -7.90 -10.09 -0.33
CA GLY A 201 -7.74 -8.66 -0.43
C GLY A 201 -7.48 -8.21 -1.87
N PHE A 202 -7.32 -6.91 -2.12
CA PHE A 202 -6.90 -6.33 -3.39
C PHE A 202 -7.91 -6.44 -4.55
N ILE A 203 -8.87 -7.35 -4.50
CA ILE A 203 -9.77 -7.74 -5.59
C ILE A 203 -11.16 -7.17 -5.36
N GLY A 204 -11.81 -6.75 -6.44
CA GLY A 204 -13.24 -6.43 -6.55
C GLY A 204 -13.83 -6.96 -7.84
N ALA A 205 -15.10 -6.64 -8.07
CA ALA A 205 -15.78 -6.90 -9.33
C ALA A 205 -16.59 -5.69 -9.76
N ASP A 206 -16.63 -5.44 -11.07
CA ASP A 206 -17.49 -4.41 -11.65
C ASP A 206 -18.93 -4.92 -11.85
N VAL A 207 -19.79 -4.04 -12.40
CA VAL A 207 -21.22 -4.35 -12.65
C VAL A 207 -21.45 -5.50 -13.65
N GLN A 208 -20.42 -5.94 -14.36
CA GLN A 208 -20.46 -7.05 -15.31
C GLN A 208 -19.77 -8.31 -14.73
N ASP A 209 -19.53 -8.33 -13.43
CA ASP A 209 -18.80 -9.39 -12.71
C ASP A 209 -17.38 -9.63 -13.24
N ARG A 210 -16.76 -8.62 -13.89
CA ARG A 210 -15.37 -8.69 -14.31
C ARG A 210 -14.46 -8.35 -13.13
N THR A 211 -13.39 -9.13 -13.01
CA THR A 211 -12.39 -8.94 -11.95
C THR A 211 -11.70 -7.59 -12.10
N THR A 212 -11.66 -6.81 -11.03
CA THR A 212 -10.94 -5.55 -10.92
C THR A 212 -9.95 -5.60 -9.78
N THR A 213 -8.92 -4.74 -9.82
CA THR A 213 -7.98 -4.58 -8.72
C THR A 213 -8.03 -3.17 -8.14
N LEU A 214 -7.78 -3.08 -6.82
CA LEU A 214 -7.89 -1.82 -6.05
C LEU A 214 -6.59 -1.01 -6.05
N GLY A 215 -5.56 -1.46 -6.77
CA GLY A 215 -4.27 -0.81 -6.83
C GLY A 215 -3.42 -0.98 -5.57
N ARG A 216 -2.42 -0.13 -5.39
CA ARG A 216 -1.45 -0.22 -4.28
C ARG A 216 -2.15 -0.13 -2.91
N GLY A 217 -1.78 -1.03 -1.99
CA GLY A 217 -2.42 -1.12 -0.67
C GLY A 217 -3.82 -1.73 -0.70
N GLY A 218 -4.22 -2.32 -1.85
CA GLY A 218 -5.57 -2.81 -2.07
C GLY A 218 -6.05 -3.84 -1.06
N SER A 219 -5.17 -4.72 -0.54
CA SER A 219 -5.56 -5.71 0.48
C SER A 219 -5.88 -5.06 1.83
N ASP A 220 -5.10 -4.03 2.23
CA ASP A 220 -5.39 -3.27 3.43
C ASP A 220 -6.69 -2.45 3.26
N TYR A 221 -6.88 -1.90 2.05
CA TYR A 221 -8.11 -1.17 1.72
C TYR A 221 -9.34 -2.08 1.73
N SER A 222 -9.25 -3.30 1.17
CA SER A 222 -10.33 -4.31 1.27
C SER A 222 -10.70 -4.60 2.72
N ALA A 223 -9.70 -4.82 3.57
CA ALA A 223 -9.93 -5.10 4.98
C ALA A 223 -10.58 -3.92 5.72
N ALA A 224 -10.18 -2.68 5.39
CA ALA A 224 -10.79 -1.47 5.95
C ALA A 224 -12.25 -1.29 5.50
N LEU A 225 -12.57 -1.61 4.24
CA LEU A 225 -13.95 -1.61 3.73
C LEU A 225 -14.82 -2.64 4.44
N PHE A 226 -14.29 -3.86 4.64
CA PHE A 226 -15.00 -4.89 5.41
C PHE A 226 -15.17 -4.46 6.87
N ALA A 227 -14.13 -3.89 7.50
CA ALA A 227 -14.24 -3.42 8.88
C ALA A 227 -15.36 -2.37 9.03
N GLU A 228 -15.46 -1.41 8.10
CA GLU A 228 -16.52 -0.41 8.10
C GLU A 228 -17.90 -1.02 7.83
N ALA A 229 -18.04 -1.88 6.81
CA ALA A 229 -19.31 -2.52 6.45
C ALA A 229 -19.87 -3.40 7.57
N LEU A 230 -18.98 -4.02 8.37
CA LEU A 230 -19.28 -4.91 9.50
C LEU A 230 -19.42 -4.16 10.83
N GLU A 231 -19.14 -2.85 10.84
CA GLU A 231 -19.06 -2.07 12.10
C GLU A 231 -18.14 -2.77 13.11
N ALA A 232 -16.96 -3.21 12.64
CA ALA A 232 -16.04 -4.01 13.42
C ALA A 232 -15.50 -3.24 14.63
N GLU A 233 -15.22 -3.96 15.71
CA GLU A 233 -14.60 -3.38 16.93
C GLU A 233 -13.16 -2.95 16.67
N CYS A 234 -12.46 -3.63 15.77
CA CYS A 234 -11.07 -3.36 15.42
C CYS A 234 -10.75 -3.92 14.03
N LEU A 235 -9.86 -3.24 13.30
CA LEU A 235 -9.16 -3.78 12.15
C LEU A 235 -7.73 -4.14 12.58
N GLU A 236 -7.35 -5.41 12.45
CA GLU A 236 -5.97 -5.85 12.67
C GLU A 236 -5.23 -6.01 11.34
N ILE A 237 -4.06 -5.37 11.23
CA ILE A 237 -3.13 -5.52 10.10
C ILE A 237 -1.90 -6.28 10.61
N TRP A 238 -1.80 -7.54 10.20
CA TRP A 238 -0.71 -8.44 10.54
C TRP A 238 0.36 -8.39 9.45
N THR A 239 1.59 -8.04 9.83
CA THR A 239 2.73 -7.83 8.93
C THR A 239 4.00 -8.42 9.54
N ASP A 240 5.18 -8.13 8.98
CA ASP A 240 6.49 -8.59 9.44
C ASP A 240 7.19 -7.63 10.42
N VAL A 241 6.56 -6.50 10.74
CA VAL A 241 7.09 -5.53 11.70
C VAL A 241 6.21 -5.46 12.95
N ALA A 242 6.82 -5.17 14.11
CA ALA A 242 6.13 -5.16 15.40
C ALA A 242 5.17 -3.97 15.60
N GLY A 243 5.04 -3.09 14.61
CA GLY A 243 4.19 -1.91 14.66
C GLY A 243 4.76 -0.76 13.84
N VAL A 244 4.26 0.45 14.10
CA VAL A 244 4.79 1.69 13.55
C VAL A 244 5.90 2.18 14.47
N TYR A 245 7.08 2.44 13.91
CA TYR A 245 8.25 2.87 14.68
C TYR A 245 8.43 4.39 14.63
N THR A 246 9.11 4.92 15.63
CA THR A 246 9.49 6.35 15.70
C THR A 246 10.41 6.78 14.55
N THR A 247 11.18 5.85 14.01
CA THR A 247 11.91 5.92 12.73
C THR A 247 12.39 4.52 12.35
N ASP A 248 13.14 4.36 11.25
CA ASP A 248 13.69 3.06 10.85
C ASP A 248 14.74 2.59 11.87
N PRO A 249 14.54 1.44 12.56
CA PRO A 249 15.48 0.92 13.55
C PRO A 249 16.84 0.52 12.96
N ARG A 250 16.95 0.37 11.65
CA ARG A 250 18.23 0.12 10.95
C ARG A 250 19.07 1.40 10.87
N VAL A 251 18.45 2.58 10.93
CA VAL A 251 19.12 3.89 10.91
C VAL A 251 19.38 4.39 12.32
N VAL A 252 18.44 4.20 13.24
CA VAL A 252 18.51 4.66 14.63
C VAL A 252 18.25 3.50 15.56
N SER A 253 19.26 3.06 16.29
CA SER A 253 19.18 1.88 17.18
C SER A 253 18.25 2.08 18.40
N THR A 254 17.97 3.32 18.78
CA THR A 254 17.02 3.68 19.85
C THR A 254 15.58 3.83 19.35
N ALA A 255 15.34 3.65 18.04
CA ALA A 255 13.99 3.66 17.51
C ALA A 255 13.14 2.56 18.12
N HIS A 256 11.93 2.90 18.54
CA HIS A 256 11.01 2.00 19.23
C HIS A 256 9.63 2.05 18.60
N ALA A 257 8.84 1.00 18.82
CA ALA A 257 7.46 0.95 18.36
C ALA A 257 6.61 1.98 19.14
N ILE A 258 5.70 2.62 18.44
CA ILE A 258 4.76 3.60 18.97
C ILE A 258 3.53 2.85 19.48
N ASP A 259 3.15 3.02 20.73
CA ASP A 259 1.97 2.36 21.30
C ASP A 259 0.68 2.85 20.65
N GLU A 260 0.50 4.17 20.56
CA GLU A 260 -0.66 4.80 19.93
C GLU A 260 -0.26 5.98 19.04
N ILE A 261 -0.90 6.07 17.87
CA ILE A 261 -0.72 7.14 16.89
C ILE A 261 -2.08 7.57 16.33
N SER A 262 -2.24 8.84 15.97
CA SER A 262 -3.46 9.29 15.32
C SER A 262 -3.53 8.87 13.86
N PHE A 263 -4.75 8.82 13.29
CA PHE A 263 -4.93 8.57 11.86
C PHE A 263 -4.19 9.60 10.99
N ASP A 264 -4.15 10.86 11.44
CA ASP A 264 -3.47 11.93 10.69
C ASP A 264 -1.95 11.74 10.71
N GLU A 265 -1.34 11.47 11.86
CA GLU A 265 0.09 11.17 11.98
C GLU A 265 0.47 9.91 11.19
N ALA A 266 -0.33 8.84 11.26
CA ALA A 266 -0.10 7.59 10.55
C ALA A 266 -0.20 7.79 9.02
N ALA A 267 -1.12 8.63 8.54
CA ALA A 267 -1.23 8.98 7.13
C ALA A 267 0.00 9.75 6.65
N GLU A 268 0.47 10.74 7.40
CA GLU A 268 1.69 11.47 7.09
C GLU A 268 2.91 10.54 7.04
N LEU A 269 3.08 9.69 8.05
CA LEU A 269 4.18 8.74 8.09
C LEU A 269 4.19 7.82 6.87
N SER A 270 3.01 7.37 6.43
CA SER A 270 2.85 6.49 5.27
C SER A 270 3.20 7.18 3.95
N ILE A 271 2.87 8.46 3.81
CA ILE A 271 3.16 9.27 2.62
C ILE A 271 4.68 9.50 2.51
N PHE A 272 5.34 9.80 3.62
CA PHE A 272 6.75 10.16 3.65
C PHE A 272 7.73 8.98 3.78
N GLY A 273 7.28 7.73 3.59
CA GLY A 273 8.16 6.57 3.47
C GLY A 273 8.00 5.49 4.54
N GLY A 274 7.14 5.68 5.52
CA GLY A 274 6.73 4.64 6.46
C GLY A 274 5.88 3.60 5.72
N LYS A 275 6.48 2.45 5.39
CA LYS A 275 5.85 1.40 4.55
C LYS A 275 4.78 0.55 5.27
N VAL A 276 4.25 1.01 6.40
CA VAL A 276 3.41 0.18 7.26
C VAL A 276 1.97 0.09 6.77
N LEU A 277 1.40 1.21 6.29
CA LEU A 277 0.03 1.26 5.78
C LEU A 277 -0.07 2.20 4.57
N HIS A 278 -1.03 1.95 3.66
CA HIS A 278 -1.31 2.88 2.58
C HIS A 278 -2.35 3.91 3.03
N PRO A 279 -2.22 5.23 2.69
CA PRO A 279 -3.15 6.27 3.14
C PRO A 279 -4.62 6.01 2.80
N ALA A 280 -4.89 5.34 1.65
CA ALA A 280 -6.24 4.97 1.24
C ALA A 280 -6.94 4.04 2.25
N THR A 281 -6.17 3.17 2.93
CA THR A 281 -6.66 2.23 3.95
C THR A 281 -7.31 2.96 5.13
N MET A 282 -6.80 4.13 5.47
CA MET A 282 -7.25 4.88 6.64
C MET A 282 -8.65 5.50 6.47
N LYS A 283 -9.08 5.77 5.25
CA LYS A 283 -10.33 6.51 5.00
C LYS A 283 -11.58 5.81 5.54
N PRO A 284 -11.84 4.51 5.26
CA PRO A 284 -13.03 3.83 5.78
C PRO A 284 -13.02 3.74 7.31
N VAL A 285 -11.94 3.25 7.90
CA VAL A 285 -11.84 3.03 9.35
C VAL A 285 -11.86 4.35 10.15
N ARG A 286 -11.26 5.42 9.61
CA ARG A 286 -11.35 6.77 10.20
C ARG A 286 -12.78 7.29 10.19
N ARG A 287 -13.50 7.15 9.07
CA ARG A 287 -14.90 7.59 8.92
C ARG A 287 -15.83 6.87 9.90
N ALA A 288 -15.61 5.56 10.10
CA ALA A 288 -16.35 4.74 11.03
C ALA A 288 -15.83 4.79 12.49
N ASN A 289 -14.73 5.53 12.73
CA ASN A 289 -14.04 5.60 14.04
C ASN A 289 -13.63 4.21 14.58
N ILE A 290 -13.22 3.32 13.68
CA ILE A 290 -12.76 1.97 14.02
C ILE A 290 -11.26 2.01 14.29
N PRO A 291 -10.78 1.57 15.47
CA PRO A 291 -9.35 1.50 15.75
C PRO A 291 -8.66 0.47 14.83
N VAL A 292 -7.44 0.80 14.40
CA VAL A 292 -6.60 -0.12 13.64
C VAL A 292 -5.43 -0.56 14.51
N ARG A 293 -5.16 -1.86 14.57
CA ARG A 293 -3.97 -2.41 15.22
C ARG A 293 -3.00 -2.93 14.15
N VAL A 294 -1.77 -2.44 14.15
CA VAL A 294 -0.69 -2.97 13.33
C VAL A 294 0.22 -3.81 14.21
N ALA A 295 0.41 -5.08 13.85
CA ALA A 295 1.14 -6.03 14.69
C ALA A 295 1.97 -7.03 13.86
N SER A 296 3.00 -7.60 14.48
CA SER A 296 3.85 -8.62 13.88
C SER A 296 3.17 -9.99 13.88
N SER A 297 3.10 -10.62 12.71
CA SER A 297 2.71 -12.04 12.63
C SER A 297 3.85 -12.99 13.02
N MET A 298 5.09 -12.48 13.18
CA MET A 298 6.23 -13.24 13.66
C MET A 298 6.33 -13.25 15.17
N GLU A 299 5.90 -12.16 15.82
CA GLU A 299 5.91 -11.93 17.27
C GLU A 299 4.53 -11.44 17.74
N PRO A 300 3.51 -12.31 17.66
CA PRO A 300 2.11 -11.92 17.90
C PRO A 300 1.80 -11.51 19.34
N GLU A 301 2.65 -11.86 20.28
CA GLU A 301 2.61 -11.47 21.70
C GLU A 301 2.92 -9.98 21.91
N LEU A 302 3.62 -9.34 20.97
CA LEU A 302 3.89 -7.90 21.07
C LEU A 302 2.61 -7.09 20.87
N PRO A 303 2.42 -5.99 21.60
CA PRO A 303 1.16 -5.22 21.58
C PRO A 303 0.86 -4.60 20.21
N GLY A 304 1.89 -4.32 19.42
CA GLY A 304 1.75 -3.59 18.16
C GLY A 304 1.45 -2.11 18.38
N THR A 305 1.10 -1.41 17.31
CA THR A 305 0.69 -0.01 17.33
C THR A 305 -0.81 0.12 17.12
N LYS A 306 -1.49 0.89 17.97
CA LYS A 306 -2.89 1.29 17.77
C LYS A 306 -2.98 2.61 17.02
N ILE A 307 -3.78 2.65 15.97
CA ILE A 307 -4.10 3.87 15.23
C ILE A 307 -5.53 4.26 15.58
N VAL A 308 -5.71 5.43 16.16
CA VAL A 308 -6.97 5.90 16.72
C VAL A 308 -7.23 7.37 16.38
N THR A 309 -8.47 7.83 16.54
CA THR A 309 -8.82 9.24 16.28
C THR A 309 -8.21 10.18 17.33
N GLY A 310 -8.07 9.72 18.57
CA GLY A 310 -7.58 10.52 19.70
C GLY A 310 -6.63 9.74 20.58
N PRO A 311 -5.32 9.63 20.24
CA PRO A 311 -4.37 8.96 21.10
C PRO A 311 -4.21 9.69 22.45
N LEU A 312 -3.93 8.94 23.52
CA LEU A 312 -3.77 9.45 24.87
C LEU A 312 -2.57 10.41 24.97
N ASN A 313 -1.47 10.07 24.32
CA ASN A 313 -0.28 10.90 24.26
C ASN A 313 -0.16 11.58 22.88
N ARG A 314 0.08 12.90 22.87
CA ARG A 314 0.21 13.71 21.65
C ARG A 314 1.47 14.56 21.68
N PRO A 315 2.66 13.97 21.57
CA PRO A 315 3.91 14.73 21.55
C PRO A 315 3.97 15.61 20.29
N VAL A 316 4.68 16.73 20.40
CA VAL A 316 4.87 17.64 19.27
C VAL A 316 5.65 16.95 18.15
N VAL A 317 6.67 16.15 18.49
CA VAL A 317 7.40 15.28 17.56
C VAL A 317 7.19 13.84 18.00
N ARG A 318 6.64 13.02 17.11
CA ARG A 318 6.36 11.60 17.36
C ARG A 318 7.26 10.66 16.59
N ALA A 319 7.49 10.99 15.32
CA ALA A 319 8.24 10.10 14.43
C ALA A 319 8.99 10.88 13.36
N LEU A 320 9.98 10.22 12.78
CA LEU A 320 10.78 10.73 11.68
C LEU A 320 10.71 9.74 10.50
N SER A 321 10.61 10.26 9.30
CA SER A 321 10.65 9.44 8.09
C SER A 321 11.60 10.04 7.07
N VAL A 322 12.18 9.18 6.24
CA VAL A 322 13.10 9.57 5.16
C VAL A 322 12.70 8.92 3.86
N ARG A 323 12.67 9.71 2.80
CA ARG A 323 12.51 9.24 1.43
C ARG A 323 13.73 9.67 0.63
N LYS A 324 14.57 8.72 0.27
CA LYS A 324 15.80 8.90 -0.53
C LYS A 324 15.49 9.07 -2.01
N GLU A 325 16.53 9.35 -2.81
CA GLU A 325 16.46 9.48 -4.27
C GLU A 325 15.51 10.59 -4.75
N GLN A 326 15.44 11.70 -4.00
CA GLN A 326 14.57 12.81 -4.39
C GLN A 326 15.23 13.68 -5.46
N THR A 327 14.40 14.21 -6.36
CA THR A 327 14.79 15.17 -7.39
C THR A 327 14.12 16.51 -7.07
N LEU A 328 14.92 17.55 -6.93
CA LEU A 328 14.46 18.93 -6.78
C LEU A 328 14.65 19.66 -8.12
N MET A 329 13.58 20.24 -8.63
CA MET A 329 13.59 21.10 -9.80
C MET A 329 13.25 22.52 -9.36
N THR A 330 14.12 23.48 -9.67
CA THR A 330 13.89 24.89 -9.42
C THR A 330 13.76 25.63 -10.75
N LEU A 331 12.69 26.41 -10.87
CA LEU A 331 12.35 27.21 -12.05
C LEU A 331 12.51 28.67 -11.68
N HIS A 332 13.32 29.42 -12.41
CA HIS A 332 13.52 30.84 -12.22
C HIS A 332 12.95 31.62 -13.40
N SER A 333 12.12 32.62 -13.12
CA SER A 333 11.61 33.52 -14.16
C SER A 333 11.22 34.86 -13.58
N LEU A 334 11.82 35.92 -14.09
CA LEU A 334 11.43 37.31 -13.77
C LEU A 334 10.02 37.63 -14.31
N GLU A 335 9.58 36.92 -15.36
CA GLU A 335 8.25 37.09 -15.92
C GLU A 335 7.15 36.54 -15.00
N MET A 336 7.50 35.73 -14.00
CA MET A 336 6.56 35.24 -12.99
C MET A 336 5.94 36.37 -12.18
N LEU A 337 6.69 37.45 -12.03
CA LEU A 337 6.24 38.66 -11.35
C LEU A 337 5.07 39.28 -12.14
N HIS A 338 3.90 39.37 -11.54
CA HIS A 338 2.69 39.95 -12.13
C HIS A 338 2.09 39.22 -13.36
N GLN A 339 2.60 38.04 -13.77
CA GLN A 339 2.01 37.25 -14.84
C GLN A 339 1.11 36.13 -14.30
N PRO A 340 -0.21 36.21 -14.51
CA PRO A 340 -1.10 35.10 -14.16
C PRO A 340 -0.85 33.91 -15.09
N GLY A 341 -0.89 32.67 -14.52
CA GLY A 341 -0.83 31.44 -15.28
C GLY A 341 0.52 30.77 -15.38
N PHE A 342 1.61 31.33 -14.84
CA PHE A 342 2.93 30.69 -14.84
C PHE A 342 2.90 29.27 -14.25
N LEU A 343 2.37 29.12 -13.02
CA LEU A 343 2.23 27.81 -12.39
C LEU A 343 1.35 26.86 -13.21
N ALA A 344 0.24 27.36 -13.78
CA ALA A 344 -0.63 26.53 -14.63
C ALA A 344 0.15 25.97 -15.84
N LYS A 345 0.99 26.77 -16.48
CA LYS A 345 1.82 26.33 -17.61
C LYS A 345 2.83 25.26 -17.17
N VAL A 346 3.52 25.46 -16.04
CA VAL A 346 4.46 24.49 -15.48
C VAL A 346 3.76 23.15 -15.22
N PHE A 347 2.64 23.16 -14.48
CA PHE A 347 1.92 21.94 -14.15
C PHE A 347 1.29 21.26 -15.38
N SER A 348 0.88 22.00 -16.39
CA SER A 348 0.40 21.43 -17.65
C SER A 348 1.48 20.61 -18.35
N ILE A 349 2.70 21.18 -18.47
CA ILE A 349 3.85 20.48 -19.08
C ILE A 349 4.20 19.21 -18.29
N LEU A 350 4.28 19.30 -16.96
CA LEU A 350 4.55 18.12 -16.12
C LEU A 350 3.47 17.05 -16.24
N SER A 351 2.20 17.46 -16.29
CA SER A 351 1.05 16.55 -16.46
C SER A 351 1.07 15.84 -17.81
N GLU A 352 1.35 16.54 -18.91
CA GLU A 352 1.48 15.97 -20.26
C GLU A 352 2.55 14.89 -20.33
N HIS A 353 3.61 15.06 -19.53
CA HIS A 353 4.72 14.10 -19.43
C HIS A 353 4.54 13.07 -18.28
N ARG A 354 3.38 13.07 -17.63
CA ARG A 354 3.02 12.16 -16.52
C ARG A 354 4.01 12.22 -15.34
N ILE A 355 4.54 13.41 -15.06
CA ILE A 355 5.40 13.66 -13.91
C ILE A 355 4.51 14.18 -12.77
N SER A 356 4.54 13.49 -11.65
CA SER A 356 3.86 13.90 -10.42
C SER A 356 4.73 14.85 -9.62
N VAL A 357 4.08 15.82 -8.96
CA VAL A 357 4.74 16.78 -8.06
C VAL A 357 4.28 16.51 -6.64
N ASP A 358 5.21 16.50 -5.70
CA ASP A 358 4.94 16.18 -4.30
C ASP A 358 4.93 17.46 -3.42
N LEU A 359 6.06 18.17 -3.36
CA LEU A 359 6.15 19.43 -2.64
C LEU A 359 6.35 20.59 -3.60
N VAL A 360 5.79 21.75 -3.23
CA VAL A 360 5.93 22.98 -4.00
C VAL A 360 6.25 24.13 -3.03
N THR A 361 7.30 24.86 -3.33
CA THR A 361 7.63 26.10 -2.63
C THR A 361 7.82 27.20 -3.66
N THR A 362 7.20 28.36 -3.42
CA THR A 362 7.25 29.48 -4.36
C THR A 362 7.81 30.72 -3.70
N SER A 363 8.56 31.51 -4.48
CA SER A 363 8.89 32.91 -4.20
C SER A 363 8.29 33.79 -5.30
N GLU A 364 8.64 35.09 -5.32
CA GLU A 364 8.14 36.01 -6.34
C GLU A 364 8.70 35.72 -7.74
N VAL A 365 9.88 35.10 -7.84
CA VAL A 365 10.61 34.89 -9.11
C VAL A 365 11.09 33.45 -9.28
N SER A 366 10.74 32.53 -8.37
CA SER A 366 11.16 31.14 -8.46
C SER A 366 10.12 30.19 -7.89
N VAL A 367 10.11 28.96 -8.44
CA VAL A 367 9.29 27.83 -7.97
C VAL A 367 10.20 26.63 -7.82
N SER A 368 10.25 26.02 -6.64
CA SER A 368 10.96 24.78 -6.39
C SER A 368 9.96 23.65 -6.18
N LEU A 369 10.15 22.54 -6.90
CA LEU A 369 9.25 21.41 -6.95
C LEU A 369 10.03 20.13 -6.62
N THR A 370 9.51 19.27 -5.74
CA THR A 370 9.97 17.89 -5.68
C THR A 370 9.14 17.03 -6.61
N LEU A 371 9.83 16.15 -7.34
CA LEU A 371 9.21 15.29 -8.35
C LEU A 371 9.06 13.88 -7.81
N ASP A 372 7.89 13.29 -8.01
CA ASP A 372 7.57 11.93 -7.57
C ASP A 372 7.43 10.97 -8.75
N THR A 373 7.92 9.76 -8.55
CA THR A 373 7.77 8.62 -9.48
C THR A 373 6.67 7.68 -9.01
N ALA A 374 5.44 8.14 -8.91
CA ALA A 374 4.31 7.35 -8.41
C ALA A 374 4.16 5.93 -9.03
N HIS A 375 4.91 5.62 -10.10
CA HIS A 375 4.75 4.37 -10.88
C HIS A 375 6.06 3.63 -11.21
N LYS A 376 7.23 4.03 -10.70
CA LYS A 376 8.50 3.35 -10.98
C LYS A 376 9.07 2.67 -9.73
N ALA A 377 9.84 1.61 -9.96
CA ALA A 377 10.56 0.87 -8.89
C ALA A 377 11.68 1.71 -8.23
N SER A 378 12.06 2.84 -8.81
CA SER A 378 13.03 3.81 -8.33
C SER A 378 12.35 5.16 -8.09
N ASN A 379 12.68 5.84 -7.00
CA ASN A 379 12.20 7.20 -6.71
C ASN A 379 12.90 8.29 -7.57
N LYS A 380 13.87 7.91 -8.40
CA LYS A 380 14.60 8.84 -9.24
C LYS A 380 13.80 9.21 -10.48
N VAL A 381 13.38 10.47 -10.59
CA VAL A 381 12.78 11.04 -11.79
C VAL A 381 13.91 11.52 -12.72
N GLU A 382 14.13 10.86 -13.83
CA GLU A 382 14.95 11.40 -14.89
C GLU A 382 14.05 12.25 -15.82
N LEU A 383 14.33 13.56 -15.84
CA LEU A 383 13.64 14.48 -16.73
C LEU A 383 14.12 14.27 -18.17
N SER A 384 13.19 14.02 -19.09
CA SER A 384 13.53 13.93 -20.50
C SER A 384 13.96 15.29 -21.07
N GLU A 385 14.78 15.27 -22.09
CA GLU A 385 15.16 16.53 -22.78
C GLU A 385 13.96 17.31 -23.31
N SER A 386 12.86 16.64 -23.66
CA SER A 386 11.63 17.30 -24.12
C SER A 386 10.97 18.13 -23.02
N VAL A 387 10.94 17.63 -21.78
CA VAL A 387 10.44 18.38 -20.62
C VAL A 387 11.32 19.58 -20.34
N LEU A 388 12.64 19.37 -20.28
CA LEU A 388 13.59 20.45 -20.01
C LEU A 388 13.52 21.54 -21.08
N ARG A 389 13.41 21.19 -22.35
CA ARG A 389 13.23 22.19 -23.45
C ARG A 389 11.93 22.95 -23.30
N ALA A 390 10.80 22.27 -23.07
CA ALA A 390 9.50 22.93 -22.93
C ALA A 390 9.44 23.90 -21.74
N LEU A 391 10.16 23.61 -20.66
CA LEU A 391 10.28 24.52 -19.52
C LEU A 391 11.28 25.66 -19.81
N ASN A 392 12.43 25.37 -20.40
CA ASN A 392 13.45 26.37 -20.73
C ASN A 392 12.98 27.40 -21.79
N ASP A 393 11.89 27.13 -22.51
CA ASP A 393 11.29 28.11 -23.43
C ASP A 393 10.74 29.38 -22.74
N PHE A 394 10.52 29.33 -21.39
CA PHE A 394 9.93 30.44 -20.66
C PHE A 394 10.49 30.68 -19.23
N CYS A 395 11.41 29.85 -18.78
CA CYS A 395 12.09 30.01 -17.49
C CYS A 395 13.43 29.27 -17.49
N ASP A 396 14.33 29.64 -16.59
CA ASP A 396 15.57 28.93 -16.35
C ASP A 396 15.29 27.71 -15.44
N VAL A 397 15.78 26.54 -15.81
CA VAL A 397 15.55 25.28 -15.09
C VAL A 397 16.83 24.78 -14.46
N GLU A 398 16.83 24.61 -13.15
CA GLU A 398 17.89 23.98 -12.38
C GLU A 398 17.36 22.67 -11.79
N VAL A 399 18.15 21.57 -11.87
CA VAL A 399 17.77 20.25 -11.37
C VAL A 399 18.86 19.70 -10.47
N GLU A 400 18.49 19.38 -9.23
CA GLU A 400 19.35 18.72 -8.26
C GLU A 400 18.85 17.28 -8.01
N TYR A 401 19.78 16.33 -8.06
CA TYR A 401 19.53 14.91 -7.79
C TYR A 401 20.19 14.48 -6.49
N ASN A 402 19.92 13.22 -6.07
CA ASN A 402 20.51 12.60 -4.88
C ASN A 402 20.21 13.41 -3.60
N LEU A 403 19.00 13.87 -3.49
CA LEU A 403 18.47 14.49 -2.28
C LEU A 403 17.63 13.47 -1.47
N ALA A 404 17.47 13.75 -0.20
CA ALA A 404 16.55 13.03 0.67
C ALA A 404 15.55 13.98 1.30
N LEU A 405 14.29 13.59 1.27
CA LEU A 405 13.21 14.26 1.98
C LEU A 405 13.13 13.68 3.39
N VAL A 406 13.35 14.52 4.39
CA VAL A 406 13.17 14.21 5.80
C VAL A 406 11.85 14.82 6.25
N ALA A 407 10.98 13.99 6.82
CA ALA A 407 9.73 14.43 7.41
C ALA A 407 9.75 14.22 8.93
N VAL A 408 9.49 15.27 9.66
CA VAL A 408 9.25 15.26 11.10
C VAL A 408 7.75 15.23 11.30
N ILE A 409 7.24 14.16 11.91
CA ILE A 409 5.80 13.92 12.07
C ILE A 409 5.44 14.07 13.55
N GLY A 410 4.30 14.71 13.82
CA GLY A 410 3.82 14.94 15.18
C GLY A 410 2.48 15.67 15.23
N ASN A 411 2.24 16.39 16.31
CA ASN A 411 0.96 17.04 16.57
C ASN A 411 1.09 18.56 16.67
N ALA A 412 0.13 19.28 16.09
CA ALA A 412 0.00 20.73 16.18
C ALA A 412 1.31 21.49 15.90
N MET A 413 2.15 20.95 14.98
CA MET A 413 3.48 21.50 14.70
C MET A 413 3.42 22.93 14.16
N ASN A 414 2.40 23.27 13.37
CA ASN A 414 2.18 24.61 12.84
C ASN A 414 1.59 25.58 13.88
N GLN A 415 1.21 25.12 15.07
CA GLN A 415 0.65 25.90 16.17
C GLN A 415 1.58 25.96 17.40
N THR A 416 2.62 25.15 17.41
CA THR A 416 3.55 25.07 18.54
C THR A 416 4.67 26.10 18.37
N SER A 417 4.65 27.10 19.24
CA SER A 417 5.68 28.17 19.23
C SER A 417 7.07 27.61 19.49
N GLY A 418 8.05 28.05 18.69
CA GLY A 418 9.45 27.72 18.86
C GLY A 418 9.90 26.40 18.25
N ILE A 419 9.00 25.53 17.81
CA ILE A 419 9.35 24.19 17.25
C ILE A 419 10.28 24.31 16.04
N SER A 420 10.00 25.22 15.09
CA SER A 420 10.86 25.44 13.92
C SER A 420 12.26 25.94 14.33
N GLY A 421 12.33 26.83 15.32
CA GLY A 421 13.62 27.31 15.85
C GLY A 421 14.45 26.18 16.46
N GLN A 422 13.82 25.29 17.23
CA GLN A 422 14.48 24.12 17.81
C GLN A 422 14.94 23.15 16.74
N LEU A 423 14.07 22.79 15.77
CA LEU A 423 14.41 21.89 14.67
C LEU A 423 15.63 22.39 13.87
N PHE A 424 15.59 23.64 13.41
CA PHE A 424 16.67 24.18 12.58
C PHE A 424 17.94 24.51 13.36
N SER A 425 17.84 24.83 14.66
CA SER A 425 19.04 24.94 15.52
C SER A 425 19.74 23.61 15.71
N THR A 426 18.97 22.52 15.81
CA THR A 426 19.52 21.15 15.89
C THR A 426 20.23 20.76 14.59
N LEU A 427 19.79 21.28 13.46
CA LEU A 427 20.31 20.98 12.13
C LEU A 427 21.31 22.03 11.60
N LYS A 428 21.86 22.88 12.44
CA LYS A 428 22.76 24.00 12.06
C LYS A 428 23.97 23.58 11.21
N ASP A 429 24.42 22.33 11.34
CA ASP A 429 25.61 21.81 10.65
C ASP A 429 25.27 21.16 9.29
N TYR A 430 23.99 21.12 8.91
CA TYR A 430 23.50 20.54 7.66
C TYR A 430 22.91 21.58 6.73
N ASN A 431 23.14 21.43 5.42
CA ASN A 431 22.59 22.34 4.43
C ASN A 431 21.17 21.88 4.01
N ILE A 432 20.17 22.73 4.31
CA ILE A 432 18.77 22.47 3.97
C ILE A 432 18.44 23.15 2.64
N ARG A 433 17.97 22.38 1.65
CA ARG A 433 17.68 22.85 0.29
C ARG A 433 16.28 23.43 0.14
N LEU A 434 15.30 22.84 0.81
CA LEU A 434 13.90 23.24 0.76
C LEU A 434 13.26 22.93 2.10
N VAL A 435 12.34 23.78 2.53
CA VAL A 435 11.50 23.56 3.73
C VAL A 435 10.04 23.69 3.34
N CYS A 436 9.22 22.73 3.77
CA CYS A 436 7.77 22.81 3.71
C CYS A 436 7.21 22.72 5.13
N HIS A 437 6.63 23.81 5.60
CA HIS A 437 6.01 23.92 6.93
C HIS A 437 4.72 24.73 6.84
N GLY A 438 3.70 24.29 7.58
CA GLY A 438 2.42 24.99 7.68
C GLY A 438 1.32 24.46 6.76
N ALA A 439 1.63 23.67 5.75
CA ALA A 439 0.65 23.01 4.89
C ALA A 439 -0.13 21.92 5.63
N SER A 440 0.53 21.22 6.57
CA SER A 440 -0.07 20.27 7.49
C SER A 440 0.17 20.68 8.95
N ALA A 441 -0.77 20.33 9.83
CA ALA A 441 -0.57 20.47 11.27
C ALA A 441 0.31 19.35 11.86
N ASN A 442 0.56 18.31 11.08
CA ASN A 442 1.17 17.07 11.55
C ASN A 442 2.57 16.82 11.02
N ASN A 443 3.10 17.70 10.16
CA ASN A 443 4.46 17.53 9.65
C ASN A 443 5.22 18.83 9.46
N VAL A 444 6.55 18.70 9.46
CA VAL A 444 7.52 19.62 8.88
C VAL A 444 8.45 18.79 8.00
N CYS A 445 8.57 19.17 6.73
CA CYS A 445 9.40 18.46 5.77
C CYS A 445 10.52 19.35 5.26
N PHE A 446 11.68 18.77 5.00
CA PHE A 446 12.78 19.49 4.39
C PHE A 446 13.68 18.54 3.58
N LEU A 447 14.38 19.10 2.60
CA LEU A 447 15.35 18.39 1.77
C LEU A 447 16.78 18.62 2.26
N VAL A 448 17.54 17.52 2.32
CA VAL A 448 18.99 17.53 2.57
C VAL A 448 19.70 16.72 1.50
N GLN A 449 21.03 16.80 1.44
CA GLN A 449 21.81 15.84 0.65
C GLN A 449 21.54 14.43 1.15
N GLU A 450 21.41 13.48 0.23
CA GLU A 450 21.11 12.09 0.59
C GLU A 450 22.18 11.45 1.50
N SER A 451 23.43 11.85 1.31
CA SER A 451 24.55 11.43 2.17
C SER A 451 24.39 11.83 3.63
N ASP A 452 23.67 12.92 3.91
CA ASP A 452 23.50 13.46 5.25
C ASP A 452 22.24 12.95 5.94
N ALA A 453 21.33 12.32 5.20
CA ALA A 453 19.99 11.98 5.66
C ALA A 453 19.98 11.13 6.93
N GLU A 454 20.84 10.12 7.01
CA GLU A 454 20.91 9.23 8.19
C GLU A 454 21.40 9.97 9.43
N ALA A 455 22.45 10.79 9.29
CA ALA A 455 22.98 11.59 10.40
C ALA A 455 21.97 12.65 10.87
N VAL A 456 21.25 13.27 9.95
CA VAL A 456 20.15 14.19 10.25
C VAL A 456 19.05 13.51 11.06
N VAL A 457 18.62 12.31 10.67
CA VAL A 457 17.58 11.57 11.39
C VAL A 457 18.06 11.13 12.78
N GLN A 458 19.30 10.67 12.90
CA GLN A 458 19.89 10.30 14.19
C GLN A 458 19.92 11.52 15.13
N THR A 459 20.36 12.66 14.64
CA THR A 459 20.44 13.91 15.41
C THR A 459 19.06 14.38 15.87
N LEU A 460 18.06 14.36 14.98
CA LEU A 460 16.69 14.73 15.34
C LEU A 460 16.05 13.74 16.30
N HIS A 461 16.23 12.43 16.07
CA HIS A 461 15.66 11.43 16.96
C HIS A 461 16.18 11.57 18.38
N GLN A 462 17.50 11.73 18.54
CA GLN A 462 18.13 11.93 19.83
C GLN A 462 17.64 13.21 20.54
N SER A 463 17.34 14.26 19.77
CA SER A 463 16.97 15.55 20.36
C SER A 463 15.49 15.66 20.71
N PHE A 464 14.61 14.94 20.04
CA PHE A 464 13.16 15.12 20.15
C PHE A 464 12.39 13.90 20.61
N ILE A 465 12.97 12.70 20.48
CA ILE A 465 12.29 11.43 20.80
C ILE A 465 13.02 10.68 21.92
N GLY A 466 14.37 10.69 21.93
CA GLY A 466 15.20 10.09 22.96
C GLY A 466 15.92 8.82 22.53
#